data_b0a879f74145964616a406ecafb17a8d
#
_entry.id   b0a879f74145964616a406ecafb17a8d
#
_cell.length_a   1.000
_cell.length_b   1.000
_cell.length_c   1.000
_cell.angle_alpha   90.00
_cell.angle_beta   90.00
_cell.angle_gamma   90.00
#
_symmetry.space_group_name_H-M   'P 1'
#
loop_
_entity.id
_entity.type
_entity.pdbx_description
1 polymer ?
#
loop_
_entity_poly.entity_id
_entity_poly.type
_entity_poly.pdbx_seq_one_letter_code
_entity_poly.pdbx_strand_id
1 'polypeptide(L)'
;MRKVLAILLALAMLAAGVVSAAAESTESKATLLCLNIGKADCLLLSYENTHWLIDAGYEQNWGALKTALSQYDVDRLDGVFLTHCHKDHYGGLMLLAQSGIPVDAWYASSVWFDVKEGQHPAVLAAASRGEEVSWLSAGDVIPVGSGASFTVLGPLEVNEENENNNSLVLFFSSPAGSILLCGDMKIEEEMDLVDAGSLTACTLLKTGHHGDNKTLSDSFLAKVRPEAAVISTSTAEEPDTPAPSTLRKLKDIGCAVYETQECRDALLITLSGGKVTGADDIIWDGVPARIEGVTLEIDCEADTVTLRNTSGAPVSLDGYTLLSTKGTKSLRLSGLTLEPGGQWVIGGRKTTVTVDQTWDEKNVWSNKKRDVGILYDPWGRPVCCADNGLD
;
A
#
# COMPACT_ATOMS: atom_id res chain seq x y z
N MET A 1 5.38 17.09 75.88
CA MET A 1 5.99 17.80 74.75
C MET A 1 6.76 16.90 73.76
N ARG A 2 7.54 15.87 74.19
CA ARG A 2 8.29 14.97 73.26
C ARG A 2 7.41 14.07 72.39
N LYS A 3 6.21 13.66 72.85
CA LYS A 3 5.29 12.77 72.09
C LYS A 3 4.50 13.52 70.99
N VAL A 4 4.23 14.81 71.16
CA VAL A 4 3.53 15.63 70.17
C VAL A 4 4.46 16.01 68.99
N LEU A 5 5.76 16.19 69.32
CA LEU A 5 6.78 16.51 68.26
C LEU A 5 7.03 15.29 67.34
N ALA A 6 6.97 14.07 67.89
CA ALA A 6 7.15 12.86 67.08
C ALA A 6 5.97 12.59 66.11
N ILE A 7 4.75 12.94 66.48
CA ILE A 7 3.57 12.81 65.62
C ILE A 7 3.59 13.86 64.50
N LEU A 8 4.03 15.07 64.75
CA LEU A 8 4.15 16.10 63.74
C LEU A 8 5.27 15.81 62.74
N LEU A 9 6.39 15.20 63.14
CA LEU A 9 7.43 14.74 62.22
C LEU A 9 6.98 13.54 61.36
N ALA A 10 6.18 12.62 61.93
CA ALA A 10 5.64 11.48 61.16
C ALA A 10 4.59 11.95 60.13
N LEU A 11 3.78 12.94 60.43
CA LEU A 11 2.84 13.55 59.48
C LEU A 11 3.56 14.39 58.41
N ALA A 12 4.68 15.02 58.68
CA ALA A 12 5.47 15.73 57.69
C ALA A 12 6.23 14.79 56.75
N MET A 13 6.62 13.59 57.19
CA MET A 13 7.22 12.58 56.31
C MET A 13 6.17 11.84 55.48
N LEU A 14 4.91 11.75 55.88
CA LEU A 14 3.82 11.22 55.02
C LEU A 14 3.37 12.24 53.96
N ALA A 15 3.54 13.53 54.18
CA ALA A 15 3.20 14.55 53.19
C ALA A 15 4.32 14.77 52.13
N ALA A 16 5.56 14.33 52.42
CA ALA A 16 6.69 14.40 51.46
C ALA A 16 6.76 13.18 50.52
N GLY A 17 5.89 12.17 50.71
CA GLY A 17 5.85 10.93 49.93
C GLY A 17 4.85 10.93 48.77
N VAL A 18 4.17 12.05 48.49
CA VAL A 18 3.50 12.23 47.21
C VAL A 18 4.55 12.71 46.20
N VAL A 19 5.48 11.82 45.87
CA VAL A 19 6.16 11.94 44.59
C VAL A 19 5.05 11.87 43.57
N SER A 20 4.71 13.02 42.99
CA SER A 20 4.00 13.09 41.73
C SER A 20 4.75 12.13 40.80
N ALA A 21 4.22 10.95 40.60
CA ALA A 21 4.44 10.23 39.34
C ALA A 21 3.90 11.22 38.31
N ALA A 22 4.78 12.07 37.79
CA ALA A 22 4.54 12.68 36.51
C ALA A 22 4.24 11.48 35.62
N ALA A 23 2.99 11.29 35.22
CA ALA A 23 2.66 10.45 34.13
C ALA A 23 3.60 10.95 33.02
N GLU A 24 4.62 10.15 32.67
CA GLU A 24 5.28 10.33 31.39
C GLU A 24 4.12 10.39 30.42
N SER A 25 3.85 11.57 29.88
CA SER A 25 2.96 11.70 28.75
C SER A 25 3.66 10.91 27.66
N THR A 26 3.32 9.64 27.50
CA THR A 26 3.76 8.87 26.36
C THR A 26 3.21 9.64 25.16
N GLU A 27 4.13 10.32 24.48
CA GLU A 27 3.77 11.12 23.31
C GLU A 27 3.05 10.19 22.33
N SER A 28 1.85 10.59 21.91
CA SER A 28 1.06 9.78 21.00
C SER A 28 1.84 9.51 19.72
N LYS A 29 1.82 8.26 19.26
CA LYS A 29 2.49 7.85 18.02
C LYS A 29 1.45 7.29 17.04
N ALA A 30 1.61 7.62 15.77
CA ALA A 30 0.95 6.97 14.66
C ALA A 30 2.01 6.41 13.72
N THR A 31 1.78 5.25 13.15
CA THR A 31 2.69 4.67 12.15
C THR A 31 1.93 4.33 10.88
N LEU A 32 2.58 4.55 9.75
CA LEU A 32 2.12 4.12 8.43
C LEU A 32 3.18 3.18 7.85
N LEU A 33 2.85 1.90 7.75
CA LEU A 33 3.67 0.89 7.08
C LEU A 33 3.21 0.80 5.63
N CYS A 34 4.10 1.11 4.70
CA CYS A 34 3.86 1.06 3.26
C CYS A 34 4.66 -0.13 2.69
N LEU A 35 3.99 -1.14 2.15
CA LEU A 35 4.66 -2.34 1.66
C LEU A 35 5.38 -2.07 0.34
N ASN A 36 6.60 -2.59 0.18
CA ASN A 36 7.29 -2.62 -1.11
C ASN A 36 6.83 -3.83 -1.93
N ILE A 37 5.71 -3.65 -2.61
CA ILE A 37 5.02 -4.66 -3.41
C ILE A 37 4.92 -4.31 -4.89
N GLY A 38 5.79 -3.39 -5.34
CA GLY A 38 5.78 -2.87 -6.70
C GLY A 38 4.91 -1.61 -6.83
N LYS A 39 4.37 -1.38 -8.02
CA LYS A 39 3.40 -0.30 -8.28
C LYS A 39 2.01 -0.75 -7.83
N ALA A 40 1.79 -0.75 -6.53
CA ALA A 40 0.53 -1.13 -5.90
C ALA A 40 0.44 -0.51 -4.50
N ASP A 41 -0.76 -0.33 -3.97
CA ASP A 41 -0.98 0.18 -2.63
C ASP A 41 -1.42 -0.91 -1.66
N CYS A 42 -0.69 -1.00 -0.56
CA CYS A 42 -1.05 -1.77 0.62
C CYS A 42 -0.43 -1.09 1.83
N LEU A 43 -1.24 -0.39 2.60
CA LEU A 43 -0.81 0.49 3.67
C LEU A 43 -1.47 0.07 4.99
N LEU A 44 -0.69 -0.12 6.03
CA LEU A 44 -1.18 -0.40 7.38
C LEU A 44 -0.92 0.81 8.27
N LEU A 45 -2.00 1.49 8.68
CA LEU A 45 -1.95 2.56 9.65
C LEU A 45 -2.23 2.00 11.04
N SER A 46 -1.35 2.27 11.99
CA SER A 46 -1.53 1.91 13.39
C SER A 46 -1.50 3.15 14.27
N TYR A 47 -2.50 3.27 15.15
CA TYR A 47 -2.60 4.32 16.14
C TYR A 47 -3.14 3.74 17.45
N GLU A 48 -2.42 3.95 18.56
CA GLU A 48 -2.71 3.26 19.83
C GLU A 48 -2.75 1.73 19.63
N ASN A 49 -3.88 1.10 19.91
CA ASN A 49 -4.09 -0.35 19.73
C ASN A 49 -5.05 -0.63 18.56
N THR A 50 -5.18 0.29 17.62
CA THR A 50 -6.03 0.12 16.43
C THR A 50 -5.21 -0.01 15.17
N HIS A 51 -5.69 -0.83 14.24
CA HIS A 51 -5.02 -1.17 12.99
C HIS A 51 -5.98 -1.03 11.81
N TRP A 52 -5.60 -0.22 10.85
CA TRP A 52 -6.41 0.15 9.69
C TRP A 52 -5.65 -0.18 8.42
N LEU A 53 -6.25 -1.01 7.58
CA LEU A 53 -5.67 -1.35 6.28
C LEU A 53 -6.27 -0.43 5.21
N ILE A 54 -5.43 0.18 4.39
CA ILE A 54 -5.81 0.97 3.23
C ILE A 54 -5.26 0.26 2.00
N ASP A 55 -6.16 -0.29 1.19
CA ASP A 55 -5.88 -1.14 0.03
C ASP A 55 -5.10 -2.43 0.39
N ALA A 56 -5.02 -3.37 -0.54
CA ALA A 56 -4.46 -4.71 -0.30
C ALA A 56 -3.54 -5.20 -1.43
N GLY A 57 -3.12 -4.30 -2.33
CA GLY A 57 -2.27 -4.64 -3.46
C GLY A 57 -2.91 -5.60 -4.47
N TYR A 58 -2.09 -6.20 -5.32
CA TYR A 58 -2.48 -7.33 -6.16
C TYR A 58 -2.73 -8.59 -5.33
N GLU A 59 -3.46 -9.56 -5.89
CA GLU A 59 -3.64 -10.88 -5.28
C GLU A 59 -2.31 -11.55 -4.93
N GLN A 60 -1.29 -11.38 -5.78
CA GLN A 60 0.06 -11.91 -5.60
C GLN A 60 0.78 -11.31 -4.38
N ASN A 61 0.40 -10.12 -3.95
CA ASN A 61 1.00 -9.44 -2.80
C ASN A 61 0.46 -9.94 -1.44
N TRP A 62 -0.50 -10.85 -1.43
CA TRP A 62 -1.06 -11.40 -0.19
C TRP A 62 0.00 -11.94 0.78
N GLY A 63 1.05 -12.58 0.25
CA GLY A 63 2.16 -13.06 1.08
C GLY A 63 2.84 -11.95 1.86
N ALA A 64 3.07 -10.79 1.24
CA ALA A 64 3.67 -9.62 1.87
C ALA A 64 2.73 -9.01 2.93
N LEU A 65 1.46 -8.83 2.62
CA LEU A 65 0.46 -8.35 3.59
C LEU A 65 0.36 -9.28 4.80
N LYS A 66 0.24 -10.59 4.56
CA LYS A 66 0.19 -11.59 5.64
C LYS A 66 1.43 -11.55 6.53
N THR A 67 2.62 -11.41 5.93
CA THR A 67 3.87 -11.28 6.65
C THR A 67 3.88 -9.99 7.49
N ALA A 68 3.47 -8.87 6.91
CA ALA A 68 3.37 -7.59 7.62
C ALA A 68 2.47 -7.70 8.86
N LEU A 69 1.25 -8.22 8.69
CA LEU A 69 0.32 -8.39 9.80
C LEU A 69 0.91 -9.26 10.92
N SER A 70 1.60 -10.35 10.55
CA SER A 70 2.26 -11.23 11.53
C SER A 70 3.45 -10.57 12.22
N GLN A 71 4.29 -9.82 11.51
CA GLN A 71 5.49 -9.16 12.06
C GLN A 71 5.16 -7.99 13.01
N TYR A 72 3.98 -7.40 12.85
CA TYR A 72 3.49 -6.30 13.68
C TYR A 72 2.43 -6.75 14.70
N ASP A 73 2.29 -8.09 14.92
CA ASP A 73 1.32 -8.67 15.87
C ASP A 73 -0.12 -8.18 15.65
N VAL A 74 -0.49 -7.92 14.37
CA VAL A 74 -1.83 -7.50 13.99
C VAL A 74 -2.69 -8.74 13.83
N ASP A 75 -3.42 -9.08 14.86
CA ASP A 75 -4.34 -10.22 14.91
C ASP A 75 -5.79 -9.84 14.55
N ARG A 76 -6.08 -8.54 14.39
CA ARG A 76 -7.38 -7.97 14.04
C ARG A 76 -7.18 -6.64 13.32
N LEU A 77 -8.07 -6.30 12.39
CA LEU A 77 -8.17 -5.00 11.75
C LEU A 77 -9.46 -4.28 12.21
N ASP A 78 -9.32 -3.06 12.71
CA ASP A 78 -10.47 -2.22 13.09
C ASP A 78 -11.23 -1.71 11.87
N GLY A 79 -10.55 -1.62 10.73
CA GLY A 79 -11.18 -1.35 9.45
C GLY A 79 -10.29 -1.60 8.27
N VAL A 80 -10.93 -1.88 7.14
CA VAL A 80 -10.30 -2.03 5.83
C VAL A 80 -10.95 -1.03 4.88
N PHE A 81 -10.15 -0.14 4.31
CA PHE A 81 -10.59 0.80 3.29
C PHE A 81 -10.16 0.28 1.91
N LEU A 82 -11.09 0.23 0.97
CA LEU A 82 -10.78 0.16 -0.45
C LEU A 82 -10.94 1.56 -1.04
N THR A 83 -9.84 2.11 -1.58
CA THR A 83 -9.87 3.46 -2.15
C THR A 83 -10.66 3.49 -3.45
N HIS A 84 -10.38 2.58 -4.40
CA HIS A 84 -11.08 2.47 -5.68
C HIS A 84 -10.94 1.07 -6.29
N CYS A 85 -11.58 0.81 -7.43
CA CYS A 85 -11.76 -0.53 -7.98
C CYS A 85 -10.68 -0.97 -8.97
N HIS A 86 -9.41 -0.62 -8.76
CA HIS A 86 -8.29 -1.18 -9.52
C HIS A 86 -7.59 -2.33 -8.78
N LYS A 87 -7.02 -3.27 -9.55
CA LYS A 87 -6.52 -4.55 -9.03
C LYS A 87 -5.27 -4.43 -8.16
N ASP A 88 -4.46 -3.44 -8.41
CA ASP A 88 -3.29 -3.05 -7.60
C ASP A 88 -3.68 -2.43 -6.25
N HIS A 89 -4.99 -2.30 -5.97
CA HIS A 89 -5.56 -1.84 -4.70
C HIS A 89 -6.44 -2.91 -4.05
N TYR A 90 -7.28 -3.61 -4.81
CA TYR A 90 -8.22 -4.56 -4.21
C TYR A 90 -7.81 -6.04 -4.29
N GLY A 91 -6.75 -6.39 -5.03
CA GLY A 91 -6.45 -7.79 -5.38
C GLY A 91 -6.32 -8.72 -4.18
N GLY A 92 -5.76 -8.26 -3.09
CA GLY A 92 -5.58 -9.03 -1.85
C GLY A 92 -6.83 -9.16 -0.97
N LEU A 93 -7.90 -8.36 -1.19
CA LEU A 93 -9.06 -8.29 -0.28
C LEU A 93 -9.75 -9.64 -0.07
N MET A 94 -9.94 -10.43 -1.13
CA MET A 94 -10.59 -11.74 -1.01
C MET A 94 -9.75 -12.71 -0.18
N LEU A 95 -8.43 -12.69 -0.33
CA LEU A 95 -7.52 -13.53 0.46
C LEU A 95 -7.49 -13.09 1.92
N LEU A 96 -7.53 -11.78 2.18
CA LEU A 96 -7.72 -11.24 3.53
C LEU A 96 -9.04 -11.73 4.14
N ALA A 97 -10.14 -11.63 3.41
CA ALA A 97 -11.44 -12.10 3.88
C ALA A 97 -11.44 -13.60 4.23
N GLN A 98 -10.71 -14.42 3.48
CA GLN A 98 -10.59 -15.86 3.68
C GLN A 98 -9.52 -16.26 4.72
N SER A 99 -8.69 -15.32 5.17
CA SER A 99 -7.55 -15.61 6.06
C SER A 99 -7.94 -15.99 7.48
N GLY A 100 -9.14 -15.65 7.91
CA GLY A 100 -9.61 -15.80 9.29
C GLY A 100 -9.21 -14.64 10.22
N ILE A 101 -8.43 -13.65 9.74
CA ILE A 101 -8.13 -12.42 10.50
C ILE A 101 -9.44 -11.63 10.67
N PRO A 102 -9.87 -11.31 11.89
CA PRO A 102 -11.05 -10.49 12.13
C PRO A 102 -10.92 -9.11 11.49
N VAL A 103 -11.99 -8.64 10.85
CA VAL A 103 -12.13 -7.28 10.31
C VAL A 103 -13.43 -6.72 10.88
N ASP A 104 -13.36 -5.60 11.59
CA ASP A 104 -14.54 -5.05 12.26
C ASP A 104 -15.44 -4.29 11.29
N ALA A 105 -14.84 -3.63 10.27
CA ALA A 105 -15.60 -2.91 9.27
C ALA A 105 -14.88 -2.88 7.91
N TRP A 106 -15.67 -2.98 6.86
CA TRP A 106 -15.24 -2.80 5.48
C TRP A 106 -15.78 -1.48 4.95
N TYR A 107 -14.90 -0.66 4.41
CA TYR A 107 -15.23 0.66 3.90
C TYR A 107 -14.84 0.77 2.43
N ALA A 108 -15.66 1.42 1.62
CA ALA A 108 -15.36 1.74 0.24
C ALA A 108 -16.04 3.06 -0.18
N SER A 109 -15.58 3.64 -1.27
CA SER A 109 -16.22 4.81 -1.89
C SER A 109 -17.69 4.51 -2.23
N SER A 110 -18.58 5.45 -1.95
CA SER A 110 -20.00 5.36 -2.36
C SER A 110 -20.20 5.52 -3.87
N VAL A 111 -19.14 5.87 -4.59
CA VAL A 111 -19.12 6.02 -6.05
C VAL A 111 -18.00 5.20 -6.66
N TRP A 112 -18.27 4.59 -7.81
CA TRP A 112 -17.32 3.83 -8.63
C TRP A 112 -17.85 3.75 -10.05
N PHE A 113 -16.99 3.40 -11.03
CA PHE A 113 -17.37 3.33 -12.44
C PHE A 113 -16.99 2.01 -13.11
N ASP A 114 -15.79 1.50 -12.92
CA ASP A 114 -15.23 0.40 -13.71
C ASP A 114 -15.80 -0.99 -13.40
N VAL A 115 -16.55 -1.17 -12.32
CA VAL A 115 -17.14 -2.45 -11.93
C VAL A 115 -18.65 -2.40 -11.89
N LYS A 116 -19.28 -3.53 -12.21
CA LYS A 116 -20.74 -3.67 -12.16
C LYS A 116 -21.21 -3.77 -10.71
N GLU A 117 -22.43 -3.25 -10.48
CA GLU A 117 -23.13 -3.48 -9.22
C GLU A 117 -23.17 -4.97 -8.88
N GLY A 118 -22.88 -5.32 -7.61
CA GLY A 118 -22.77 -6.72 -7.15
C GLY A 118 -21.46 -7.42 -7.47
N GLN A 119 -20.55 -6.78 -8.23
CA GLN A 119 -19.18 -7.25 -8.48
C GLN A 119 -18.13 -6.38 -7.82
N HIS A 120 -18.55 -5.43 -6.97
CA HIS A 120 -17.64 -4.55 -6.26
C HIS A 120 -16.73 -5.36 -5.33
N PRO A 121 -15.38 -5.22 -5.41
CA PRO A 121 -14.44 -6.09 -4.71
C PRO A 121 -14.62 -6.11 -3.19
N ALA A 122 -14.85 -4.96 -2.57
CA ALA A 122 -15.11 -4.89 -1.13
C ALA A 122 -16.41 -5.63 -0.75
N VAL A 123 -17.46 -5.53 -1.58
CA VAL A 123 -18.73 -6.26 -1.35
C VAL A 123 -18.50 -7.76 -1.41
N LEU A 124 -17.76 -8.25 -2.41
CA LEU A 124 -17.47 -9.67 -2.54
C LEU A 124 -16.65 -10.19 -1.35
N ALA A 125 -15.65 -9.42 -0.90
CA ALA A 125 -14.83 -9.77 0.25
C ALA A 125 -15.67 -9.80 1.55
N ALA A 126 -16.40 -8.75 1.87
CA ALA A 126 -17.25 -8.67 3.06
C ALA A 126 -18.34 -9.75 3.05
N ALA A 127 -19.04 -9.92 1.93
CA ALA A 127 -20.11 -10.92 1.80
C ALA A 127 -19.59 -12.36 1.98
N SER A 128 -18.34 -12.66 1.59
CA SER A 128 -17.73 -13.99 1.82
C SER A 128 -17.64 -14.35 3.30
N ARG A 129 -17.73 -13.35 4.18
CA ARG A 129 -17.71 -13.45 5.66
C ARG A 129 -19.10 -13.28 6.28
N GLY A 130 -20.12 -12.97 5.47
CA GLY A 130 -21.45 -12.59 5.96
C GLY A 130 -21.50 -11.17 6.56
N GLU A 131 -20.58 -10.32 6.15
CA GLU A 131 -20.44 -8.93 6.57
C GLU A 131 -20.87 -7.98 5.43
N GLU A 132 -21.07 -6.70 5.75
CA GLU A 132 -21.49 -5.68 4.79
C GLU A 132 -20.45 -4.57 4.68
N VAL A 133 -20.50 -3.84 3.57
CA VAL A 133 -19.66 -2.66 3.33
C VAL A 133 -20.36 -1.40 3.81
N SER A 134 -19.64 -0.59 4.56
CA SER A 134 -20.01 0.79 4.89
C SER A 134 -19.55 1.72 3.78
N TRP A 135 -20.51 2.24 3.02
CA TRP A 135 -20.24 3.15 1.91
C TRP A 135 -19.94 4.55 2.43
N LEU A 136 -18.83 5.13 1.98
CA LEU A 136 -18.35 6.42 2.44
C LEU A 136 -18.49 7.50 1.37
N SER A 137 -18.89 8.69 1.82
CA SER A 137 -19.00 9.91 1.02
C SER A 137 -18.21 11.05 1.66
N ALA A 138 -17.87 12.05 0.88
CA ALA A 138 -17.21 13.25 1.39
C ALA A 138 -17.97 13.87 2.58
N GLY A 139 -17.24 14.14 3.65
CA GLY A 139 -17.77 14.66 4.90
C GLY A 139 -17.98 13.59 5.99
N ASP A 140 -17.97 12.29 5.65
CA ASP A 140 -18.05 11.23 6.65
C ASP A 140 -16.83 11.22 7.57
N VAL A 141 -17.05 10.88 8.84
CA VAL A 141 -16.00 10.84 9.86
C VAL A 141 -16.04 9.48 10.56
N ILE A 142 -14.90 8.79 10.55
CA ILE A 142 -14.72 7.49 11.20
C ILE A 142 -13.78 7.68 12.41
N PRO A 143 -14.27 7.50 13.65
CA PRO A 143 -13.43 7.55 14.84
C PRO A 143 -12.38 6.43 14.86
N VAL A 144 -11.15 6.75 15.32
CA VAL A 144 -10.01 5.80 15.36
C VAL A 144 -9.50 5.60 16.79
N GLY A 145 -10.03 6.30 17.78
CA GLY A 145 -9.52 6.23 19.15
C GLY A 145 -9.47 7.60 19.79
N SER A 146 -8.64 7.78 20.82
CA SER A 146 -8.62 9.00 21.63
C SER A 146 -8.13 10.20 20.81
N GLY A 147 -9.07 11.04 20.34
CA GLY A 147 -8.77 12.26 19.60
C GLY A 147 -8.26 12.05 18.19
N ALA A 148 -8.45 10.84 17.62
CA ALA A 148 -8.10 10.51 16.26
C ALA A 148 -9.32 10.12 15.42
N SER A 149 -9.28 10.44 14.13
CA SER A 149 -10.33 10.09 13.17
C SER A 149 -9.81 10.10 11.74
N PHE A 150 -10.50 9.37 10.88
CA PHE A 150 -10.49 9.63 9.45
C PHE A 150 -11.64 10.55 9.08
N THR A 151 -11.37 11.53 8.23
CA THR A 151 -12.38 12.33 7.53
C THR A 151 -12.28 12.03 6.05
N VAL A 152 -13.39 11.70 5.42
CA VAL A 152 -13.47 11.50 3.98
C VAL A 152 -13.53 12.87 3.31
N LEU A 153 -12.54 13.20 2.48
CA LEU A 153 -12.49 14.47 1.76
C LEU A 153 -13.08 14.36 0.35
N GLY A 154 -12.92 13.21 -0.28
CA GLY A 154 -13.39 12.89 -1.63
C GLY A 154 -13.63 11.39 -1.83
N PRO A 155 -14.17 10.99 -2.98
CA PRO A 155 -14.50 11.85 -4.10
C PRO A 155 -15.77 12.68 -3.84
N LEU A 156 -15.87 13.87 -4.50
CA LEU A 156 -17.03 14.75 -4.34
C LEU A 156 -18.18 14.33 -5.25
N GLU A 157 -17.86 13.86 -6.45
CA GLU A 157 -18.80 13.38 -7.46
C GLU A 157 -18.23 12.13 -8.15
N VAL A 158 -19.09 11.37 -8.84
CA VAL A 158 -18.63 10.24 -9.64
C VAL A 158 -17.91 10.72 -10.90
N ASN A 159 -16.73 10.19 -11.16
CA ASN A 159 -16.06 10.38 -12.44
C ASN A 159 -16.31 9.16 -13.33
N GLU A 160 -17.08 9.33 -14.41
CA GLU A 160 -17.45 8.27 -15.35
C GLU A 160 -16.40 8.00 -16.44
N GLU A 161 -15.29 8.74 -16.42
CA GLU A 161 -14.22 8.61 -17.42
C GLU A 161 -12.95 7.94 -16.84
N ASN A 162 -12.73 8.08 -15.54
CA ASN A 162 -11.50 7.64 -14.90
C ASN A 162 -11.74 7.18 -13.46
N GLU A 163 -11.72 5.87 -13.24
CA GLU A 163 -11.93 5.26 -11.92
C GLU A 163 -10.93 5.76 -10.86
N ASN A 164 -9.73 6.17 -11.24
CA ASN A 164 -8.76 6.73 -10.31
C ASN A 164 -9.30 7.97 -9.57
N ASN A 165 -10.10 8.78 -10.24
CA ASN A 165 -10.74 9.96 -9.64
C ASN A 165 -11.99 9.62 -8.79
N ASN A 166 -12.33 8.34 -8.65
CA ASN A 166 -13.31 7.83 -7.67
C ASN A 166 -12.64 7.32 -6.39
N SER A 167 -11.33 7.55 -6.23
CA SER A 167 -10.57 7.14 -5.06
C SER A 167 -11.08 7.81 -3.79
N LEU A 168 -11.28 7.03 -2.72
CA LEU A 168 -11.43 7.61 -1.39
C LEU A 168 -10.20 8.44 -1.03
N VAL A 169 -10.41 9.71 -0.75
CA VAL A 169 -9.40 10.61 -0.20
C VAL A 169 -9.63 10.73 1.29
N LEU A 170 -8.74 10.14 2.08
CA LEU A 170 -8.87 10.04 3.52
C LEU A 170 -7.89 10.98 4.23
N PHE A 171 -8.38 11.78 5.15
CA PHE A 171 -7.57 12.59 6.03
C PHE A 171 -7.59 12.01 7.44
N PHE A 172 -6.51 11.32 7.81
CA PHE A 172 -6.30 10.89 9.18
C PHE A 172 -5.76 12.05 10.00
N SER A 173 -6.38 12.31 11.14
CA SER A 173 -5.97 13.33 12.11
C SER A 173 -5.85 12.73 13.50
N SER A 174 -4.77 13.03 14.21
CA SER A 174 -4.50 12.56 15.56
C SER A 174 -3.58 13.52 16.31
N PRO A 175 -3.43 13.39 17.64
CA PRO A 175 -2.39 14.11 18.40
C PRO A 175 -0.95 13.81 17.93
N ALA A 176 -0.72 12.66 17.29
CA ALA A 176 0.59 12.30 16.73
C ALA A 176 0.92 13.08 15.46
N GLY A 177 -0.07 13.52 14.71
CA GLY A 177 0.05 14.20 13.43
C GLY A 177 -1.09 13.82 12.48
N SER A 178 -1.00 14.28 11.24
CA SER A 178 -2.01 14.04 10.23
C SER A 178 -1.44 13.41 8.97
N ILE A 179 -2.23 12.56 8.32
CA ILE A 179 -1.87 11.87 7.08
C ILE A 179 -2.97 12.10 6.05
N LEU A 180 -2.60 12.55 4.86
CA LEU A 180 -3.50 12.60 3.71
C LEU A 180 -3.20 11.42 2.80
N LEU A 181 -4.20 10.55 2.61
CA LEU A 181 -4.15 9.35 1.79
C LEU A 181 -4.99 9.58 0.54
N CYS A 182 -4.36 9.62 -0.63
CA CYS A 182 -5.00 10.08 -1.87
C CYS A 182 -5.47 8.93 -2.79
N GLY A 183 -5.22 7.65 -2.44
CA GLY A 183 -5.42 6.55 -3.38
C GLY A 183 -4.74 6.84 -4.71
N ASP A 184 -5.49 6.75 -5.81
CA ASP A 184 -5.01 7.08 -7.16
C ASP A 184 -5.62 8.36 -7.73
N MET A 185 -6.10 9.25 -6.84
CA MET A 185 -6.58 10.58 -7.21
C MET A 185 -5.64 11.30 -8.18
N LYS A 186 -6.19 11.87 -9.23
CA LYS A 186 -5.50 12.69 -10.23
C LYS A 186 -5.91 14.16 -10.15
N ILE A 187 -5.32 14.98 -11.02
CA ILE A 187 -5.46 16.44 -11.01
C ILE A 187 -6.94 16.89 -11.05
N GLU A 188 -7.80 16.16 -11.76
CA GLU A 188 -9.21 16.52 -11.85
C GLU A 188 -9.85 16.51 -10.45
N GLU A 189 -9.75 15.42 -9.71
CA GLU A 189 -10.27 15.32 -8.34
C GLU A 189 -9.50 16.23 -7.37
N GLU A 190 -8.17 16.41 -7.54
CA GLU A 190 -7.43 17.41 -6.75
C GLU A 190 -8.02 18.81 -6.87
N MET A 191 -8.39 19.22 -8.09
CA MET A 191 -8.96 20.54 -8.33
C MET A 191 -10.36 20.68 -7.74
N ASP A 192 -11.17 19.62 -7.79
CA ASP A 192 -12.50 19.62 -7.15
C ASP A 192 -12.36 19.82 -5.64
N LEU A 193 -11.41 19.14 -4.99
CA LEU A 193 -11.11 19.31 -3.56
C LEU A 193 -10.55 20.70 -3.23
N VAL A 194 -9.71 21.27 -4.11
CA VAL A 194 -9.20 22.64 -3.97
C VAL A 194 -10.35 23.66 -4.03
N ASP A 195 -11.24 23.52 -5.00
CA ASP A 195 -12.36 24.42 -5.22
C ASP A 195 -13.43 24.31 -4.13
N ALA A 196 -13.67 23.11 -3.61
CA ALA A 196 -14.52 22.87 -2.45
C ALA A 196 -13.95 23.45 -1.14
N GLY A 197 -12.63 23.74 -1.10
CA GLY A 197 -11.97 24.26 0.09
C GLY A 197 -11.85 23.23 1.23
N SER A 198 -11.92 21.94 0.93
CA SER A 198 -11.91 20.84 1.91
C SER A 198 -10.49 20.47 2.37
N LEU A 199 -9.45 20.91 1.63
CA LEU A 199 -8.06 20.55 1.90
C LEU A 199 -7.46 21.39 3.04
N THR A 200 -6.66 20.74 3.87
CA THR A 200 -5.87 21.36 4.94
C THR A 200 -4.45 20.82 4.94
N ALA A 201 -3.53 21.51 5.64
CA ALA A 201 -2.16 21.04 5.76
C ALA A 201 -2.08 19.67 6.45
N CYS A 202 -1.17 18.82 5.97
CA CYS A 202 -0.91 17.50 6.55
C CYS A 202 0.56 17.34 6.94
N THR A 203 0.83 16.46 7.89
CA THR A 203 2.20 16.07 8.26
C THR A 203 2.80 15.15 7.21
N LEU A 204 2.03 14.15 6.78
CA LEU A 204 2.45 13.15 5.79
C LEU A 204 1.43 13.08 4.65
N LEU A 205 1.92 13.02 3.43
CA LEU A 205 1.15 12.81 2.21
C LEU A 205 1.48 11.44 1.61
N LYS A 206 0.49 10.55 1.40
CA LYS A 206 0.58 9.49 0.41
C LYS A 206 0.12 10.07 -0.92
N THR A 207 1.03 10.18 -1.88
CA THR A 207 0.73 10.78 -3.19
C THR A 207 -0.34 10.01 -3.94
N GLY A 208 -1.10 10.70 -4.76
CA GLY A 208 -2.03 10.06 -5.69
C GLY A 208 -1.30 9.29 -6.79
N HIS A 209 -1.93 8.26 -7.29
CA HIS A 209 -1.57 7.48 -8.47
C HIS A 209 -0.06 7.20 -8.62
N HIS A 210 0.56 6.70 -7.54
CA HIS A 210 1.97 6.31 -7.49
C HIS A 210 2.97 7.40 -7.89
N GLY A 211 2.55 8.68 -7.77
CA GLY A 211 3.39 9.82 -8.15
C GLY A 211 3.46 10.10 -9.65
N ASP A 212 2.50 9.68 -10.43
CA ASP A 212 2.34 9.96 -11.87
C ASP A 212 2.36 11.48 -12.17
N ASN A 213 2.65 11.85 -13.41
CA ASN A 213 2.76 13.24 -13.86
C ASN A 213 1.42 14.03 -13.87
N LYS A 214 0.29 13.33 -13.71
CA LYS A 214 -1.05 13.90 -13.62
C LYS A 214 -1.53 14.01 -12.17
N THR A 215 -0.61 14.20 -11.24
CA THR A 215 -0.87 14.39 -9.82
C THR A 215 -0.08 15.58 -9.27
N LEU A 216 -0.41 15.98 -8.06
CA LEU A 216 0.25 17.04 -7.31
C LEU A 216 0.25 18.39 -8.05
N SER A 217 -0.95 18.90 -8.35
CA SER A 217 -1.10 20.26 -8.86
C SER A 217 -0.52 21.27 -7.86
N ASP A 218 -0.01 22.41 -8.36
CA ASP A 218 0.55 23.45 -7.51
C ASP A 218 -0.47 24.01 -6.52
N SER A 219 -1.75 24.07 -6.94
CA SER A 219 -2.87 24.49 -6.09
C SER A 219 -3.12 23.53 -4.95
N PHE A 220 -3.07 22.23 -5.22
CA PHE A 220 -3.18 21.17 -4.22
C PHE A 220 -2.02 21.26 -3.21
N LEU A 221 -0.78 21.27 -3.69
CA LEU A 221 0.41 21.36 -2.84
C LEU A 221 0.43 22.62 -1.98
N ALA A 222 -0.04 23.77 -2.50
CA ALA A 222 -0.17 25.00 -1.73
C ALA A 222 -1.16 24.89 -0.55
N LYS A 223 -2.13 23.99 -0.62
CA LYS A 223 -3.10 23.71 0.46
C LYS A 223 -2.56 22.69 1.46
N VAL A 224 -2.07 21.53 0.97
CA VAL A 224 -1.71 20.41 1.84
C VAL A 224 -0.33 20.55 2.48
N ARG A 225 0.62 21.23 1.85
CA ARG A 225 1.96 21.58 2.37
C ARG A 225 2.57 20.48 3.25
N PRO A 226 2.77 19.26 2.74
CA PRO A 226 3.25 18.15 3.55
C PRO A 226 4.69 18.36 4.02
N GLU A 227 5.02 17.91 5.23
CA GLU A 227 6.40 17.80 5.72
C GLU A 227 7.14 16.68 4.98
N ALA A 228 6.45 15.57 4.75
CA ALA A 228 6.96 14.42 4.01
C ALA A 228 5.90 13.83 3.09
N ALA A 229 6.36 13.15 2.05
CA ALA A 229 5.52 12.38 1.13
C ALA A 229 6.02 10.95 0.98
N VAL A 230 5.09 10.00 0.90
CA VAL A 230 5.35 8.60 0.55
C VAL A 230 4.78 8.33 -0.84
N ILE A 231 5.56 7.62 -1.64
CA ILE A 231 5.19 7.16 -2.98
C ILE A 231 5.33 5.64 -3.02
N SER A 232 4.21 4.93 -3.12
CA SER A 232 4.21 3.49 -3.42
C SER A 232 4.43 3.32 -4.91
N THR A 233 5.59 2.83 -5.32
CA THR A 233 5.97 2.87 -6.74
C THR A 233 7.00 1.81 -7.09
N SER A 234 7.12 1.55 -8.39
CA SER A 234 8.15 0.72 -9.00
C SER A 234 8.46 1.27 -10.41
N THR A 235 9.56 2.00 -10.53
CA THR A 235 10.04 2.51 -11.82
C THR A 235 10.35 1.38 -12.81
N ALA A 236 10.67 0.18 -12.30
CA ALA A 236 10.88 -1.00 -13.14
C ALA A 236 9.57 -1.47 -13.81
N GLU A 237 8.43 -1.37 -13.11
CA GLU A 237 7.11 -1.73 -13.64
C GLU A 237 6.51 -0.60 -14.49
N GLU A 238 6.69 0.65 -14.06
CA GLU A 238 6.18 1.84 -14.72
C GLU A 238 7.25 2.93 -14.71
N PRO A 239 8.04 3.08 -15.80
CA PRO A 239 9.19 3.99 -15.84
C PRO A 239 8.87 5.46 -15.55
N ASP A 240 7.61 5.87 -15.77
CA ASP A 240 7.14 7.23 -15.55
C ASP A 240 6.56 7.45 -14.14
N THR A 241 6.68 6.48 -13.23
CA THR A 241 6.28 6.60 -11.83
C THR A 241 7.41 6.23 -10.87
N PRO A 242 7.79 7.14 -9.94
CA PRO A 242 7.27 8.50 -9.82
C PRO A 242 7.79 9.40 -10.96
N ALA A 243 6.93 10.27 -11.44
CA ALA A 243 7.31 11.19 -12.50
C ALA A 243 8.38 12.19 -12.02
N PRO A 244 9.39 12.53 -12.85
CA PRO A 244 10.39 13.53 -12.48
C PRO A 244 9.79 14.90 -12.13
N SER A 245 8.64 15.25 -12.71
CA SER A 245 7.89 16.47 -12.38
C SER A 245 7.34 16.42 -10.95
N THR A 246 6.80 15.30 -10.53
CA THR A 246 6.26 15.06 -9.19
C THR A 246 7.36 15.18 -8.14
N LEU A 247 8.49 14.50 -8.35
CA LEU A 247 9.64 14.59 -7.44
C LEU A 247 10.17 16.03 -7.33
N ARG A 248 10.22 16.75 -8.44
CA ARG A 248 10.66 18.14 -8.45
C ARG A 248 9.73 19.05 -7.66
N LYS A 249 8.42 18.95 -7.86
CA LYS A 249 7.42 19.75 -7.12
C LYS A 249 7.52 19.55 -5.61
N LEU A 250 7.64 18.29 -5.15
CA LEU A 250 7.81 17.97 -3.74
C LEU A 250 9.12 18.56 -3.19
N LYS A 251 10.21 18.42 -3.93
CA LYS A 251 11.50 19.01 -3.57
C LYS A 251 11.45 20.54 -3.49
N ASP A 252 10.78 21.19 -4.43
CA ASP A 252 10.72 22.67 -4.51
C ASP A 252 9.97 23.27 -3.30
N ILE A 253 9.04 22.52 -2.69
CA ILE A 253 8.36 22.93 -1.45
C ILE A 253 9.12 22.49 -0.17
N GLY A 254 10.27 21.82 -0.31
CA GLY A 254 11.07 21.32 0.82
C GLY A 254 10.50 20.08 1.48
N CYS A 255 9.62 19.35 0.82
CA CYS A 255 9.02 18.09 1.30
C CYS A 255 10.06 16.96 1.24
N ALA A 256 10.20 16.18 2.32
CA ALA A 256 10.98 14.95 2.31
C ALA A 256 10.21 13.87 1.51
N VAL A 257 10.89 13.16 0.61
CA VAL A 257 10.26 12.15 -0.24
C VAL A 257 10.81 10.77 0.10
N TYR A 258 9.92 9.80 0.26
CA TYR A 258 10.22 8.40 0.51
C TYR A 258 9.50 7.53 -0.52
N GLU A 259 10.24 6.66 -1.20
CA GLU A 259 9.71 5.75 -2.21
C GLU A 259 9.78 4.31 -1.70
N THR A 260 8.69 3.55 -1.82
CA THR A 260 8.68 2.15 -1.36
C THR A 260 9.70 1.28 -2.08
N GLN A 261 10.00 1.58 -3.35
CA GLN A 261 10.99 0.84 -4.14
C GLN A 261 12.43 0.94 -3.59
N GLU A 262 12.73 1.97 -2.80
CA GLU A 262 14.04 2.15 -2.18
C GLU A 262 14.20 1.30 -0.89
N CYS A 263 13.11 0.71 -0.41
CA CYS A 263 13.10 -0.13 0.78
C CYS A 263 13.17 -1.61 0.40
N ARG A 264 13.63 -2.46 1.33
CA ARG A 264 13.70 -3.90 1.10
C ARG A 264 12.33 -4.55 1.07
N ASP A 265 11.59 -4.49 2.18
CA ASP A 265 10.30 -5.17 2.27
C ASP A 265 9.14 -4.21 2.55
N ALA A 266 9.40 -3.15 3.31
CA ALA A 266 8.43 -2.09 3.57
C ALA A 266 9.13 -0.82 4.05
N LEU A 267 8.41 0.29 3.98
CA LEU A 267 8.76 1.59 4.57
C LEU A 267 7.85 1.84 5.78
N LEU A 268 8.43 2.03 6.95
CA LEU A 268 7.70 2.43 8.15
C LEU A 268 7.89 3.91 8.44
N ILE A 269 6.84 4.70 8.34
CA ILE A 269 6.84 6.11 8.74
C ILE A 269 6.23 6.22 10.13
N THR A 270 6.92 6.95 11.02
CA THR A 270 6.46 7.24 12.38
C THR A 270 6.15 8.72 12.53
N LEU A 271 4.96 9.03 13.05
CA LEU A 271 4.54 10.37 13.42
C LEU A 271 4.48 10.50 14.94
N SER A 272 4.97 11.61 15.47
CA SER A 272 4.81 12.00 16.88
C SER A 272 4.94 13.51 17.01
N GLY A 273 4.16 14.13 17.93
CA GLY A 273 4.21 15.56 18.17
C GLY A 273 3.91 16.43 16.95
N GLY A 274 3.08 15.93 16.00
CA GLY A 274 2.70 16.62 14.78
C GLY A 274 3.78 16.61 13.69
N LYS A 275 4.79 15.73 13.78
CA LYS A 275 5.92 15.65 12.86
C LYS A 275 6.20 14.21 12.43
N VAL A 276 6.90 14.06 11.30
CA VAL A 276 7.55 12.80 10.95
C VAL A 276 8.82 12.65 11.80
N THR A 277 8.87 11.62 12.62
CA THR A 277 9.98 11.35 13.56
C THR A 277 10.82 10.13 13.18
N GLY A 278 10.36 9.32 12.24
CA GLY A 278 11.09 8.15 11.71
C GLY A 278 10.62 7.80 10.31
N ALA A 279 11.55 7.28 9.52
CA ALA A 279 11.32 6.67 8.22
C ALA A 279 12.32 5.50 8.07
N ASP A 280 11.85 4.29 8.30
CA ASP A 280 12.70 3.12 8.46
C ASP A 280 12.49 2.12 7.30
N ASP A 281 13.60 1.64 6.73
CA ASP A 281 13.60 0.50 5.81
C ASP A 281 13.40 -0.80 6.61
N ILE A 282 12.30 -1.47 6.39
CA ILE A 282 11.92 -2.69 7.10
C ILE A 282 12.39 -3.93 6.33
N ILE A 283 12.94 -4.88 7.08
CA ILE A 283 13.29 -6.22 6.62
C ILE A 283 12.48 -7.22 7.44
N TRP A 284 11.77 -8.12 6.76
CA TRP A 284 11.00 -9.16 7.45
C TRP A 284 11.90 -10.20 8.11
N ASP A 285 11.70 -10.44 9.40
CA ASP A 285 12.38 -11.50 10.13
C ASP A 285 11.97 -12.89 9.59
N GLY A 286 12.97 -13.75 9.37
CA GLY A 286 12.75 -15.11 8.87
C GLY A 286 12.35 -15.22 7.40
N VAL A 287 12.27 -14.10 6.67
CA VAL A 287 12.03 -14.07 5.22
C VAL A 287 13.36 -13.98 4.50
N PRO A 288 13.66 -14.90 3.56
CA PRO A 288 14.91 -14.84 2.78
C PRO A 288 15.04 -13.53 2.00
N ALA A 289 16.27 -13.11 1.72
CA ALA A 289 16.51 -12.02 0.78
C ALA A 289 15.89 -12.36 -0.59
N ARG A 290 15.42 -11.33 -1.32
CA ARG A 290 14.97 -11.52 -2.71
C ARG A 290 16.12 -12.08 -3.54
N ILE A 291 15.79 -13.02 -4.44
CA ILE A 291 16.78 -13.54 -5.37
C ILE A 291 17.22 -12.44 -6.35
N GLU A 292 18.47 -12.52 -6.75
CA GLU A 292 19.05 -11.63 -7.76
C GLU A 292 19.44 -12.43 -9.01
N GLY A 293 19.61 -11.72 -10.13
CA GLY A 293 20.10 -12.33 -11.36
C GLY A 293 19.05 -13.18 -12.11
N VAL A 294 17.77 -13.01 -11.83
CA VAL A 294 16.69 -13.51 -12.69
C VAL A 294 16.13 -12.36 -13.51
N THR A 295 15.98 -12.57 -14.80
CA THR A 295 15.41 -11.60 -15.74
C THR A 295 14.23 -12.17 -16.48
N LEU A 296 13.32 -11.29 -16.93
CA LEU A 296 12.19 -11.58 -17.78
C LEU A 296 12.43 -10.97 -19.18
N GLU A 297 11.94 -11.65 -20.20
CA GLU A 297 11.83 -11.13 -21.56
C GLU A 297 10.49 -11.57 -22.14
N ILE A 298 9.68 -10.62 -22.63
CA ILE A 298 8.34 -10.88 -23.17
C ILE A 298 8.37 -10.75 -24.69
N ASP A 299 7.85 -11.77 -25.38
CA ASP A 299 7.53 -11.73 -26.79
C ASP A 299 6.00 -11.82 -26.94
N CYS A 300 5.36 -10.69 -27.16
CA CYS A 300 3.90 -10.61 -27.27
C CYS A 300 3.38 -11.17 -28.62
N GLU A 301 4.19 -11.25 -29.68
CA GLU A 301 3.80 -11.86 -30.95
C GLU A 301 3.77 -13.39 -30.83
N ALA A 302 4.79 -13.96 -30.19
CA ALA A 302 4.84 -15.39 -29.88
C ALA A 302 3.99 -15.80 -28.70
N ASP A 303 3.42 -14.86 -27.94
CA ASP A 303 2.68 -15.09 -26.68
C ASP A 303 3.52 -15.85 -25.64
N THR A 304 4.81 -15.43 -25.46
CA THR A 304 5.75 -16.10 -24.58
C THR A 304 6.42 -15.14 -23.59
N VAL A 305 6.93 -15.71 -22.50
CA VAL A 305 7.88 -15.07 -21.59
C VAL A 305 9.07 -16.01 -21.36
N THR A 306 10.27 -15.45 -21.38
CA THR A 306 11.51 -16.16 -21.09
C THR A 306 12.04 -15.72 -19.73
N LEU A 307 12.19 -16.67 -18.81
CA LEU A 307 12.92 -16.51 -17.56
C LEU A 307 14.38 -16.89 -17.80
N ARG A 308 15.31 -16.06 -17.36
CA ARG A 308 16.76 -16.34 -17.52
C ARG A 308 17.48 -16.11 -16.21
N ASN A 309 18.31 -17.09 -15.82
CA ASN A 309 19.24 -16.95 -14.70
C ASN A 309 20.57 -16.35 -15.22
N THR A 310 20.86 -15.13 -14.84
CA THR A 310 22.12 -14.42 -15.16
C THR A 310 23.11 -14.46 -13.99
N SER A 311 22.74 -15.11 -12.86
CA SER A 311 23.63 -15.28 -11.72
C SER A 311 24.64 -16.42 -11.92
N GLY A 312 25.62 -16.52 -11.04
CA GLY A 312 26.65 -17.57 -11.06
C GLY A 312 26.26 -18.86 -10.32
N ALA A 313 25.01 -18.97 -9.81
CA ALA A 313 24.54 -20.12 -9.04
C ALA A 313 23.16 -20.58 -9.52
N PRO A 314 22.79 -21.86 -9.29
CA PRO A 314 21.42 -22.31 -9.56
C PRO A 314 20.40 -21.52 -8.75
N VAL A 315 19.26 -21.16 -9.37
CA VAL A 315 18.17 -20.41 -8.74
C VAL A 315 16.90 -21.24 -8.79
N SER A 316 16.32 -21.53 -7.62
CA SER A 316 15.02 -22.17 -7.52
C SER A 316 13.91 -21.13 -7.62
N LEU A 317 12.98 -21.36 -8.53
CA LEU A 317 11.76 -20.57 -8.71
C LEU A 317 10.51 -21.33 -8.25
N ASP A 318 10.69 -22.37 -7.40
CA ASP A 318 9.56 -23.12 -6.84
C ASP A 318 8.69 -22.22 -5.96
N GLY A 319 7.39 -22.19 -6.25
CA GLY A 319 6.42 -21.35 -5.54
C GLY A 319 6.36 -19.88 -5.98
N TYR A 320 7.23 -19.46 -6.90
CA TYR A 320 7.16 -18.11 -7.50
C TYR A 320 5.93 -17.97 -8.40
N THR A 321 5.47 -16.74 -8.60
CA THR A 321 4.29 -16.46 -9.42
C THR A 321 4.60 -15.41 -10.47
N LEU A 322 4.33 -15.74 -11.74
CA LEU A 322 4.32 -14.77 -12.83
C LEU A 322 2.94 -14.11 -12.93
N LEU A 323 2.91 -12.80 -13.14
CA LEU A 323 1.73 -11.99 -13.41
C LEU A 323 1.89 -11.29 -14.76
N SER A 324 0.87 -11.33 -15.63
CA SER A 324 0.64 -10.40 -16.73
C SER A 324 -0.36 -9.35 -16.23
N THR A 325 0.07 -8.10 -16.09
CA THR A 325 -0.73 -7.06 -15.43
C THR A 325 -1.98 -6.69 -16.23
N LYS A 326 -1.87 -6.60 -17.58
CA LYS A 326 -2.98 -6.17 -18.43
C LYS A 326 -4.18 -7.11 -18.39
N GLY A 327 -3.94 -8.41 -18.43
CA GLY A 327 -5.00 -9.43 -18.32
C GLY A 327 -5.22 -9.91 -16.90
N THR A 328 -4.35 -9.52 -15.96
CA THR A 328 -4.27 -10.07 -14.60
C THR A 328 -4.26 -11.58 -14.57
N LYS A 329 -3.51 -12.17 -15.49
CA LYS A 329 -3.30 -13.60 -15.56
C LYS A 329 -2.08 -13.95 -14.75
N SER A 330 -2.19 -14.99 -13.94
CA SER A 330 -1.08 -15.44 -13.11
C SER A 330 -0.77 -16.90 -13.35
N LEU A 331 0.51 -17.24 -13.18
CA LEU A 331 1.01 -18.62 -13.24
C LEU A 331 1.94 -18.86 -12.05
N ARG A 332 1.57 -19.80 -11.20
CA ARG A 332 2.46 -20.29 -10.15
C ARG A 332 3.44 -21.31 -10.75
N LEU A 333 4.74 -21.07 -10.52
CA LEU A 333 5.82 -21.98 -10.91
C LEU A 333 5.98 -23.07 -9.86
N SER A 334 6.25 -24.30 -10.30
CA SER A 334 6.44 -25.45 -9.41
C SER A 334 7.63 -26.30 -9.88
N GLY A 335 8.53 -26.58 -8.95
CA GLY A 335 9.70 -27.46 -9.17
C GLY A 335 10.72 -26.93 -10.19
N LEU A 336 10.63 -25.64 -10.59
CA LEU A 336 11.56 -25.05 -11.54
C LEU A 336 12.84 -24.62 -10.86
N THR A 337 13.99 -25.06 -11.37
CA THR A 337 15.33 -24.57 -11.03
C THR A 337 16.04 -24.16 -12.32
N LEU A 338 16.59 -22.98 -12.36
CA LEU A 338 17.38 -22.46 -13.46
C LEU A 338 18.87 -22.58 -13.13
N GLU A 339 19.62 -23.34 -13.90
CA GLU A 339 21.08 -23.38 -13.81
C GLU A 339 21.71 -22.04 -14.23
N PRO A 340 22.96 -21.73 -13.85
CA PRO A 340 23.66 -20.54 -14.29
C PRO A 340 23.66 -20.40 -15.82
N GLY A 341 23.18 -19.25 -16.34
CA GLY A 341 23.00 -19.00 -17.77
C GLY A 341 21.81 -19.76 -18.39
N GLY A 342 21.09 -20.57 -17.60
CA GLY A 342 19.91 -21.31 -18.07
C GLY A 342 18.71 -20.39 -18.31
N GLN A 343 17.83 -20.87 -19.16
CA GLN A 343 16.56 -20.18 -19.45
C GLN A 343 15.39 -21.15 -19.44
N TRP A 344 14.18 -20.62 -19.28
CA TRP A 344 12.92 -21.34 -19.31
C TRP A 344 11.88 -20.51 -20.05
N VAL A 345 11.34 -21.06 -21.13
CA VAL A 345 10.37 -20.39 -21.98
C VAL A 345 8.96 -20.88 -21.63
N ILE A 346 8.10 -19.95 -21.28
CA ILE A 346 6.69 -20.21 -20.95
C ILE A 346 5.83 -19.56 -22.03
N GLY A 347 4.91 -20.31 -22.62
CA GLY A 347 4.06 -19.80 -23.69
C GLY A 347 2.59 -19.96 -23.39
N GLY A 348 1.78 -19.01 -23.83
CA GLY A 348 0.33 -19.11 -23.80
C GLY A 348 -0.21 -20.24 -24.69
N ARG A 349 -1.48 -20.62 -24.49
CA ARG A 349 -2.15 -21.73 -25.20
C ARG A 349 -2.12 -21.60 -26.73
N LYS A 350 -1.94 -20.39 -27.25
CA LYS A 350 -1.91 -20.10 -28.69
C LYS A 350 -0.51 -19.96 -29.28
N THR A 351 0.51 -20.09 -28.48
CA THR A 351 1.87 -20.01 -29.00
C THR A 351 2.13 -21.08 -30.06
N THR A 352 2.89 -20.71 -31.07
CA THR A 352 3.30 -21.62 -32.16
C THR A 352 4.77 -22.02 -32.08
N VAL A 353 5.50 -21.40 -31.12
CA VAL A 353 6.91 -21.72 -30.88
C VAL A 353 7.05 -22.83 -29.85
N THR A 354 8.19 -23.51 -29.85
CA THR A 354 8.51 -24.52 -28.85
C THR A 354 8.75 -23.85 -27.48
N VAL A 355 8.10 -24.34 -26.45
CA VAL A 355 8.20 -23.84 -25.07
C VAL A 355 8.52 -24.95 -24.11
N ASP A 356 9.12 -24.60 -22.97
CA ASP A 356 9.41 -25.55 -21.89
C ASP A 356 8.17 -25.82 -21.02
N GLN A 357 7.28 -24.81 -20.93
CA GLN A 357 6.04 -24.89 -20.17
C GLN A 357 4.91 -24.16 -20.89
N THR A 358 3.69 -24.72 -20.85
CA THR A 358 2.49 -24.06 -21.34
C THR A 358 1.77 -23.36 -20.19
N TRP A 359 1.45 -22.09 -20.39
CA TRP A 359 0.52 -21.35 -19.54
C TRP A 359 -0.88 -21.54 -20.10
N ASP A 360 -1.77 -22.22 -19.37
CA ASP A 360 -3.10 -22.61 -19.87
C ASP A 360 -4.07 -21.43 -19.99
N GLU A 361 -3.58 -20.37 -20.61
CA GLU A 361 -4.30 -19.15 -20.92
C GLU A 361 -4.16 -18.80 -22.40
N LYS A 362 -5.15 -18.07 -22.93
CA LYS A 362 -5.11 -17.56 -24.32
C LYS A 362 -4.68 -16.11 -24.32
N ASN A 363 -3.72 -15.75 -25.17
CA ASN A 363 -3.22 -14.39 -25.28
C ASN A 363 -2.79 -13.88 -23.89
N VAL A 364 -1.81 -14.53 -23.30
CA VAL A 364 -1.25 -14.13 -22.00
C VAL A 364 -0.79 -12.69 -22.06
N TRP A 365 -0.01 -12.37 -23.11
CA TRP A 365 0.56 -11.05 -23.30
C TRP A 365 -0.27 -10.22 -24.28
N SER A 366 -0.49 -8.96 -23.95
CA SER A 366 -1.17 -8.02 -24.86
C SER A 366 -0.26 -7.70 -26.06
N ASN A 367 -0.79 -7.81 -27.26
CA ASN A 367 -0.14 -7.38 -28.50
C ASN A 367 -0.67 -6.03 -29.03
N LYS A 368 -1.40 -5.27 -28.21
CA LYS A 368 -2.08 -4.01 -28.58
C LYS A 368 -1.82 -2.86 -27.62
N LYS A 369 -1.46 -3.17 -26.40
CA LYS A 369 -1.26 -2.20 -25.33
C LYS A 369 -0.09 -2.66 -24.49
N ARG A 370 0.51 -1.74 -23.77
CA ARG A 370 1.54 -2.05 -22.80
C ARG A 370 1.04 -3.10 -21.79
N ASP A 371 1.86 -4.10 -21.55
CA ASP A 371 1.61 -5.18 -20.60
C ASP A 371 2.92 -5.50 -19.89
N VAL A 372 2.89 -5.50 -18.56
CA VAL A 372 4.06 -5.75 -17.74
C VAL A 372 3.98 -7.15 -17.16
N GLY A 373 5.03 -7.92 -17.34
CA GLY A 373 5.25 -9.19 -16.67
C GLY A 373 6.01 -8.97 -15.38
N ILE A 374 5.50 -9.50 -14.27
CA ILE A 374 6.14 -9.39 -12.97
C ILE A 374 6.33 -10.78 -12.39
N LEU A 375 7.52 -11.09 -11.91
CA LEU A 375 7.81 -12.29 -11.13
C LEU A 375 7.77 -11.94 -9.65
N TYR A 376 6.83 -12.56 -8.92
CA TYR A 376 6.72 -12.46 -7.48
C TYR A 376 7.35 -13.67 -6.79
N ASP A 377 8.02 -13.43 -5.66
CA ASP A 377 8.49 -14.50 -4.79
C ASP A 377 7.32 -15.12 -3.97
N PRO A 378 7.56 -16.23 -3.24
CA PRO A 378 6.54 -16.87 -2.42
C PRO A 378 5.96 -15.98 -1.30
N TRP A 379 6.63 -14.89 -0.95
CA TRP A 379 6.17 -13.90 0.03
C TRP A 379 5.44 -12.72 -0.62
N GLY A 380 5.18 -12.76 -1.93
CA GLY A 380 4.42 -11.73 -2.64
C GLY A 380 5.18 -10.45 -2.93
N ARG A 381 6.53 -10.50 -2.89
CA ARG A 381 7.39 -9.36 -3.22
C ARG A 381 7.83 -9.44 -4.69
N PRO A 382 7.81 -8.34 -5.45
CA PRO A 382 8.32 -8.36 -6.83
C PRO A 382 9.83 -8.61 -6.83
N VAL A 383 10.29 -9.43 -7.75
CA VAL A 383 11.70 -9.81 -7.94
C VAL A 383 12.29 -9.18 -9.19
N CYS A 384 11.59 -9.32 -10.29
CA CYS A 384 11.94 -8.70 -11.56
C CYS A 384 10.68 -8.50 -12.39
N CYS A 385 10.75 -7.57 -13.34
CA CYS A 385 9.69 -7.32 -14.30
C CYS A 385 10.27 -6.99 -15.67
N ALA A 386 9.43 -7.08 -16.68
CA ALA A 386 9.69 -6.59 -18.02
C ALA A 386 8.36 -6.20 -18.66
N ASP A 387 8.38 -5.22 -19.56
CA ASP A 387 7.23 -4.91 -20.39
C ASP A 387 7.36 -5.52 -21.79
N ASN A 388 6.28 -5.48 -22.56
CA ASN A 388 6.21 -6.03 -23.90
C ASN A 388 6.68 -5.05 -24.98
N GLY A 389 7.29 -3.91 -24.64
CA GLY A 389 7.81 -2.91 -25.58
C GLY A 389 6.75 -2.13 -26.36
N LEU A 390 5.47 -2.16 -25.92
CA LEU A 390 4.37 -1.39 -26.51
C LEU A 390 4.02 -0.19 -25.62
N ASP A 391 3.54 0.89 -26.25
CA ASP A 391 3.05 2.10 -25.54
C ASP A 391 1.58 1.94 -25.08
#